data_6870d7831b5ae2173e61c8154ff4377d
#
_entry.id   6870d7831b5ae2173e61c8154ff4377d
#
_cell.length_a   1.000
_cell.length_b   1.000
_cell.length_c   1.000
_cell.angle_alpha   90.00
_cell.angle_beta   90.00
_cell.angle_gamma   90.00
#
_symmetry.space_group_name_H-M   'P 1'
#
loop_
_entity.id
_entity.type
_entity.pdbx_description
1 polymer ?
#
loop_
_entity_poly.entity_id
_entity_poly.type
_entity_poly.pdbx_seq_one_letter_code
_entity_poly.pdbx_strand_id
1 'polypeptide(L)'
;WRNKPFYGNDKYPFTVGLWQGIDGSTIMMTHGYDYNQRFEDGDLSENKDLLELTGHSPLHMVYRYYGTGDIGGSPTLESVRAVEKGLQGNGPLQIVSATSDRIYKDFQPYASHPELPKFNGELLMDVHGTGCYTSQAAMKLYNRQNELLGDAAERSSVVAEWLNQASYPGAALTENWQRFIFHQFHDDLTGTSIPRAYEFSWNDELISLKQFSGILTSSIDAVARKMDTRVKGIPVVLYNALGFQVSDVAEVELALPKKPKGITAVSYTH
;
A
#
# COMPACT_ATOMS: atom_id res chain seq x y z
N TRP A 1 -7.88 -8.41 0.10
CA TRP A 1 -7.80 -7.23 0.95
C TRP A 1 -8.80 -7.31 2.10
N ARG A 2 -8.43 -6.84 3.29
CA ARG A 2 -9.24 -6.88 4.48
C ARG A 2 -9.32 -5.49 5.12
N ASN A 3 -10.48 -5.12 5.60
CA ASN A 3 -10.72 -3.84 6.22
C ASN A 3 -11.25 -3.96 7.66
N LYS A 4 -10.99 -2.94 8.47
CA LYS A 4 -11.65 -2.72 9.76
C LYS A 4 -13.10 -2.24 9.50
N PRO A 5 -14.08 -2.61 10.33
CA PRO A 5 -15.44 -2.09 10.18
C PRO A 5 -15.44 -0.56 10.22
N PHE A 6 -16.21 0.05 9.33
CA PHE A 6 -16.51 1.46 9.43
C PHE A 6 -17.63 1.67 10.44
N TYR A 7 -17.48 2.68 11.25
CA TYR A 7 -18.54 3.13 12.13
C TYR A 7 -19.23 4.30 11.43
N GLY A 8 -20.32 4.03 10.76
CA GLY A 8 -21.09 5.03 10.05
C GLY A 8 -22.38 4.47 9.48
N ASN A 9 -23.07 5.28 8.71
CA ASN A 9 -24.34 4.91 8.09
C ASN A 9 -24.15 3.92 6.93
N ASP A 10 -22.96 3.87 6.35
CA ASP A 10 -22.67 3.00 5.23
C ASP A 10 -22.29 1.62 5.76
N LYS A 11 -23.26 0.75 5.70
CA LYS A 11 -23.01 -0.67 5.92
C LYS A 11 -22.06 -1.16 4.83
N TYR A 12 -21.13 -2.01 5.22
CA TYR A 12 -20.37 -2.75 4.23
C TYR A 12 -21.31 -3.39 3.23
N PRO A 13 -21.03 -3.25 1.95
CA PRO A 13 -21.91 -3.80 0.93
C PRO A 13 -21.97 -5.33 0.97
N PHE A 14 -20.96 -5.98 1.60
CA PHE A 14 -20.87 -7.44 1.69
C PHE A 14 -19.81 -7.89 2.71
N THR A 15 -19.89 -9.13 3.17
CA THR A 15 -18.87 -9.79 3.99
C THR A 15 -17.74 -10.36 3.13
N VAL A 16 -18.06 -10.79 1.91
CA VAL A 16 -17.15 -11.29 0.88
C VAL A 16 -17.63 -10.82 -0.47
N GLY A 17 -16.73 -10.30 -1.29
CA GLY A 17 -17.09 -9.79 -2.60
C GLY A 17 -15.85 -9.37 -3.40
N LEU A 18 -16.08 -8.59 -4.44
CA LEU A 18 -15.06 -8.04 -5.31
C LEU A 18 -14.99 -6.53 -5.15
N TRP A 19 -13.79 -6.01 -5.00
CA TRP A 19 -13.53 -4.57 -5.07
C TRP A 19 -12.92 -4.22 -6.41
N GLN A 20 -13.56 -3.31 -7.13
CA GLN A 20 -13.16 -2.89 -8.46
C GLN A 20 -12.35 -1.61 -8.41
N GLY A 21 -11.18 -1.62 -9.05
CA GLY A 21 -10.34 -0.45 -9.25
C GLY A 21 -10.83 0.46 -10.37
N ILE A 22 -10.20 1.62 -10.50
CA ILE A 22 -10.54 2.65 -11.51
C ILE A 22 -10.31 2.19 -12.95
N ASP A 23 -9.43 1.21 -13.15
CA ASP A 23 -9.12 0.58 -14.44
C ASP A 23 -10.04 -0.60 -14.78
N GLY A 24 -11.02 -0.89 -13.90
CA GLY A 24 -11.93 -2.01 -14.04
C GLY A 24 -11.40 -3.34 -13.51
N SER A 25 -10.13 -3.43 -13.10
CA SER A 25 -9.59 -4.62 -12.47
C SER A 25 -10.28 -4.90 -11.13
N THR A 26 -10.36 -6.15 -10.73
CA THR A 26 -11.02 -6.55 -9.49
C THR A 26 -10.10 -7.37 -8.60
N ILE A 27 -10.23 -7.17 -7.30
CA ILE A 27 -9.60 -8.01 -6.28
C ILE A 27 -10.65 -8.57 -5.34
N MET A 28 -10.41 -9.75 -4.80
CA MET A 28 -11.23 -10.26 -3.72
C MET A 28 -11.07 -9.42 -2.47
N MET A 29 -12.19 -9.13 -1.85
CA MET A 29 -12.27 -8.40 -0.60
C MET A 29 -13.08 -9.21 0.40
N THR A 30 -12.58 -9.33 1.62
CA THR A 30 -13.36 -9.82 2.75
C THR A 30 -13.38 -8.78 3.85
N HIS A 31 -14.55 -8.59 4.42
CA HIS A 31 -14.72 -7.81 5.62
C HIS A 31 -14.51 -8.70 6.85
N GLY A 32 -13.50 -8.39 7.64
CA GLY A 32 -13.31 -8.99 8.95
C GLY A 32 -13.95 -8.08 10.00
N TYR A 33 -14.71 -8.67 10.88
CA TYR A 33 -15.17 -7.98 12.08
C TYR A 33 -13.98 -7.53 12.93
N ASP A 34 -14.25 -6.79 13.98
CA ASP A 34 -13.22 -6.24 14.84
C ASP A 34 -12.17 -7.29 15.22
N TYR A 35 -10.91 -6.88 15.28
CA TYR A 35 -9.79 -7.71 15.69
C TYR A 35 -9.79 -8.01 17.20
N ASN A 36 -10.52 -7.22 18.01
CA ASN A 36 -10.70 -7.45 19.44
C ASN A 36 -11.93 -8.32 19.66
N GLN A 37 -11.84 -9.59 19.35
CA GLN A 37 -12.94 -10.54 19.44
C GLN A 37 -12.62 -11.63 20.46
N ARG A 38 -13.59 -11.94 21.27
CA ARG A 38 -13.52 -13.05 22.25
C ARG A 38 -14.64 -14.02 21.96
N PHE A 39 -14.36 -15.28 22.12
CA PHE A 39 -15.35 -16.34 22.13
C PHE A 39 -15.53 -16.83 23.56
N GLU A 40 -16.78 -17.06 23.95
CA GLU A 40 -17.10 -17.77 25.17
C GLU A 40 -16.76 -19.26 25.00
N ASP A 41 -16.54 -19.95 26.12
CA ASP A 41 -16.27 -21.40 26.09
C ASP A 41 -17.47 -22.16 25.53
N GLY A 42 -17.27 -22.85 24.43
CA GLY A 42 -18.33 -23.57 23.70
C GLY A 42 -17.81 -24.19 22.41
N ASP A 43 -18.67 -24.93 21.72
CA ASP A 43 -18.37 -25.47 20.40
C ASP A 43 -18.73 -24.43 19.32
N LEU A 44 -17.72 -23.89 18.65
CA LEU A 44 -17.93 -22.90 17.60
C LEU A 44 -18.64 -23.47 16.36
N SER A 45 -18.64 -24.79 16.17
CA SER A 45 -19.36 -25.42 15.07
C SER A 45 -20.89 -25.30 15.22
N GLU A 46 -21.36 -25.00 16.43
CA GLU A 46 -22.78 -24.79 16.78
C GLU A 46 -23.09 -23.29 17.06
N ASN A 47 -22.13 -22.39 16.91
CA ASN A 47 -22.28 -20.98 17.24
C ASN A 47 -23.29 -20.31 16.31
N LYS A 48 -24.37 -19.79 16.86
CA LYS A 48 -25.50 -19.20 16.12
C LYS A 48 -25.13 -17.91 15.40
N ASP A 49 -24.30 -17.06 16.01
CA ASP A 49 -23.88 -15.79 15.41
C ASP A 49 -22.98 -16.04 14.20
N LEU A 50 -22.08 -17.03 14.30
CA LEU A 50 -21.26 -17.44 13.16
C LEU A 50 -22.10 -18.08 12.06
N LEU A 51 -23.13 -18.85 12.42
CA LEU A 51 -24.04 -19.47 11.45
C LEU A 51 -24.85 -18.39 10.70
N GLU A 52 -25.41 -17.42 11.41
CA GLU A 52 -26.10 -16.30 10.81
C GLU A 52 -25.17 -15.50 9.89
N LEU A 53 -23.97 -15.23 10.35
CA LEU A 53 -22.96 -14.50 9.60
C LEU A 53 -22.56 -15.20 8.29
N THR A 54 -22.35 -16.53 8.33
CA THR A 54 -22.06 -17.32 7.13
C THR A 54 -23.25 -17.38 6.18
N GLY A 55 -24.47 -17.34 6.71
CA GLY A 55 -25.70 -17.24 5.92
C GLY A 55 -25.81 -15.97 5.09
N HIS A 56 -25.21 -14.87 5.55
CA HIS A 56 -25.17 -13.60 4.81
C HIS A 56 -24.03 -13.53 3.79
N SER A 57 -23.13 -14.50 3.76
CA SER A 57 -22.07 -14.59 2.76
C SER A 57 -22.55 -15.37 1.53
N PRO A 58 -22.40 -14.86 0.31
CA PRO A 58 -22.81 -15.57 -0.89
C PRO A 58 -22.06 -16.89 -1.12
N LEU A 59 -20.93 -17.08 -0.47
CA LEU A 59 -20.15 -18.31 -0.53
C LEU A 59 -20.26 -19.15 0.76
N HIS A 60 -21.14 -18.76 1.68
CA HIS A 60 -21.30 -19.41 2.99
C HIS A 60 -19.98 -19.57 3.76
N MET A 61 -19.04 -18.66 3.55
CA MET A 61 -17.76 -18.61 4.22
C MET A 61 -17.49 -17.21 4.74
N VAL A 62 -16.87 -17.14 5.93
CA VAL A 62 -16.45 -15.88 6.54
C VAL A 62 -15.11 -16.06 7.22
N TYR A 63 -14.39 -14.96 7.36
CA TYR A 63 -13.15 -14.91 8.11
C TYR A 63 -13.36 -14.13 9.41
N ARG A 64 -12.98 -14.74 10.51
CA ARG A 64 -13.11 -14.11 11.84
C ARG A 64 -11.75 -14.13 12.54
N TYR A 65 -11.42 -13.01 13.15
CA TYR A 65 -10.35 -12.98 14.12
C TYR A 65 -10.86 -13.32 15.52
N TYR A 66 -9.97 -13.76 16.35
CA TYR A 66 -10.16 -13.76 17.79
C TYR A 66 -8.84 -13.33 18.46
N GLY A 67 -8.94 -12.65 19.58
CA GLY A 67 -7.77 -12.14 20.29
C GLY A 67 -8.07 -10.81 21.00
N THR A 68 -7.03 -10.23 21.55
CA THR A 68 -7.05 -8.96 22.25
C THR A 68 -6.42 -7.89 21.40
N GLY A 69 -7.16 -6.85 21.09
CA GLY A 69 -6.69 -5.68 20.33
C GLY A 69 -6.55 -4.44 21.20
N ASP A 70 -5.96 -3.38 20.65
CA ASP A 70 -5.73 -2.04 21.20
C ASP A 70 -4.80 -1.95 22.40
N ILE A 71 -4.86 -2.86 23.32
CA ILE A 71 -4.07 -2.85 24.57
C ILE A 71 -2.93 -3.87 24.57
N GLY A 72 -2.75 -4.58 23.47
CA GLY A 72 -1.85 -5.74 23.42
C GLY A 72 -2.36 -6.91 24.24
N GLY A 73 -1.92 -8.09 23.91
CA GLY A 73 -2.27 -9.33 24.61
C GLY A 73 -2.46 -10.50 23.67
N SER A 74 -2.78 -11.64 24.26
CA SER A 74 -3.09 -12.88 23.57
C SER A 74 -4.60 -13.14 23.58
N PRO A 75 -5.10 -14.09 22.79
CA PRO A 75 -6.44 -14.61 22.95
C PRO A 75 -6.65 -15.13 24.39
N THR A 76 -7.89 -15.04 24.87
CA THR A 76 -8.24 -15.63 26.16
C THR A 76 -8.23 -17.15 26.08
N LEU A 77 -8.04 -17.82 27.21
CA LEU A 77 -8.04 -19.28 27.25
C LEU A 77 -9.38 -19.89 26.82
N GLU A 78 -10.49 -19.22 27.17
CA GLU A 78 -11.85 -19.58 26.74
C GLU A 78 -11.97 -19.54 25.23
N SER A 79 -11.48 -18.48 24.59
CA SER A 79 -11.49 -18.35 23.11
C SER A 79 -10.66 -19.45 22.44
N VAL A 80 -9.49 -19.78 22.99
CA VAL A 80 -8.66 -20.87 22.45
C VAL A 80 -9.39 -22.20 22.56
N ARG A 81 -9.98 -22.49 23.73
CA ARG A 81 -10.76 -23.72 23.95
C ARG A 81 -11.98 -23.82 23.04
N ALA A 82 -12.67 -22.69 22.81
CA ALA A 82 -13.81 -22.65 21.90
C ALA A 82 -13.38 -22.98 20.46
N VAL A 83 -12.24 -22.43 20.00
CA VAL A 83 -11.68 -22.77 18.70
C VAL A 83 -11.29 -24.25 18.62
N GLU A 84 -10.59 -24.79 19.64
CA GLU A 84 -10.21 -26.22 19.69
C GLU A 84 -11.41 -27.15 19.64
N LYS A 85 -12.48 -26.83 20.38
CA LYS A 85 -13.74 -27.58 20.32
C LYS A 85 -14.38 -27.49 18.95
N GLY A 86 -14.46 -26.29 18.37
CA GLY A 86 -15.04 -26.08 17.05
C GLY A 86 -14.30 -26.80 15.94
N LEU A 87 -12.96 -26.91 16.00
CA LEU A 87 -12.16 -27.68 15.04
C LEU A 87 -12.50 -29.19 15.03
N GLN A 88 -13.03 -29.71 16.13
CA GLN A 88 -13.43 -31.11 16.32
C GLN A 88 -14.95 -31.29 16.30
N GLY A 89 -15.69 -30.17 16.27
CA GLY A 89 -17.15 -30.16 16.31
C GLY A 89 -17.79 -30.77 15.05
N ASN A 90 -19.02 -31.24 15.23
CA ASN A 90 -19.84 -31.81 14.16
C ASN A 90 -21.11 -30.98 13.93
N GLY A 91 -21.12 -29.73 14.36
CA GLY A 91 -22.22 -28.81 14.13
C GLY A 91 -22.35 -28.39 12.64
N PRO A 92 -23.29 -27.49 12.34
CA PRO A 92 -23.55 -27.06 10.97
C PRO A 92 -22.41 -26.23 10.36
N LEU A 93 -21.45 -25.75 11.16
CA LEU A 93 -20.31 -24.98 10.70
C LEU A 93 -19.04 -25.81 10.68
N GLN A 94 -18.32 -25.75 9.58
CA GLN A 94 -16.94 -26.23 9.54
C GLN A 94 -16.02 -25.13 10.03
N ILE A 95 -15.37 -25.34 11.16
CA ILE A 95 -14.38 -24.43 11.72
C ILE A 95 -12.98 -24.81 11.23
N VAL A 96 -12.24 -23.81 10.73
CA VAL A 96 -10.87 -24.00 10.24
C VAL A 96 -9.96 -22.94 10.87
N SER A 97 -8.92 -23.36 11.56
CA SER A 97 -7.86 -22.45 11.97
C SER A 97 -7.00 -22.07 10.75
N ALA A 98 -6.85 -20.80 10.48
CA ALA A 98 -6.27 -20.35 9.22
C ALA A 98 -5.40 -19.10 9.39
N THR A 99 -4.41 -18.97 8.55
CA THR A 99 -3.68 -17.72 8.32
C THR A 99 -4.53 -16.75 7.50
N SER A 100 -4.21 -15.46 7.54
CA SER A 100 -5.00 -14.41 6.88
C SER A 100 -5.07 -14.53 5.35
N ASP A 101 -4.16 -15.27 4.74
CA ASP A 101 -4.14 -15.53 3.30
C ASP A 101 -5.00 -16.73 2.88
N ARG A 102 -5.35 -17.61 3.81
CA ARG A 102 -6.07 -18.84 3.53
C ARG A 102 -7.43 -18.59 2.89
N ILE A 103 -8.19 -17.63 3.39
CA ILE A 103 -9.51 -17.32 2.84
C ILE A 103 -9.45 -16.93 1.36
N TYR A 104 -8.42 -16.19 0.95
CA TYR A 104 -8.26 -15.80 -0.46
C TYR A 104 -7.92 -16.99 -1.36
N LYS A 105 -7.14 -17.94 -0.85
CA LYS A 105 -6.85 -19.19 -1.57
C LYS A 105 -8.10 -20.05 -1.73
N ASP A 106 -8.89 -20.14 -0.67
CA ASP A 106 -10.14 -20.91 -0.70
C ASP A 106 -11.21 -20.24 -1.58
N PHE A 107 -11.20 -18.91 -1.70
CA PHE A 107 -12.12 -18.17 -2.56
C PHE A 107 -11.68 -18.09 -4.03
N GLN A 108 -10.41 -18.29 -4.34
CA GLN A 108 -9.90 -18.16 -5.71
C GLN A 108 -10.74 -18.90 -6.76
N PRO A 109 -11.21 -20.14 -6.52
CA PRO A 109 -12.07 -20.87 -7.47
C PRO A 109 -13.41 -20.18 -7.73
N TYR A 110 -13.87 -19.34 -6.80
CA TYR A 110 -15.17 -18.67 -6.84
C TYR A 110 -15.08 -17.20 -7.28
N ALA A 111 -13.89 -16.72 -7.66
CA ALA A 111 -13.71 -15.30 -8.03
C ALA A 111 -14.61 -14.85 -9.21
N SER A 112 -15.10 -15.78 -10.01
CA SER A 112 -16.05 -15.52 -11.11
C SER A 112 -17.50 -15.88 -10.77
N HIS A 113 -17.81 -16.18 -9.51
CA HIS A 113 -19.17 -16.57 -9.12
C HIS A 113 -20.15 -15.43 -9.39
N PRO A 114 -21.27 -15.66 -10.06
CA PRO A 114 -22.19 -14.60 -10.51
C PRO A 114 -22.86 -13.84 -9.36
N GLU A 115 -23.00 -14.47 -8.21
CA GLU A 115 -23.61 -13.85 -7.01
C GLU A 115 -22.62 -13.06 -6.15
N LEU A 116 -21.31 -13.05 -6.49
CA LEU A 116 -20.37 -12.23 -5.76
C LEU A 116 -20.69 -10.74 -5.98
N PRO A 117 -21.00 -10.01 -4.91
CA PRO A 117 -21.24 -8.58 -5.01
C PRO A 117 -19.95 -7.85 -5.41
N LYS A 118 -20.13 -6.77 -6.18
CA LYS A 118 -19.03 -5.90 -6.57
C LYS A 118 -19.23 -4.53 -5.95
N PHE A 119 -18.15 -4.00 -5.39
CA PHE A 119 -18.08 -2.63 -4.93
C PHE A 119 -17.12 -1.85 -5.81
N ASN A 120 -17.57 -0.72 -6.31
CA ASN A 120 -16.76 0.23 -7.08
C ASN A 120 -16.73 1.55 -6.32
N GLY A 121 -15.54 2.05 -6.04
CA GLY A 121 -15.33 3.29 -5.32
C GLY A 121 -14.37 3.15 -4.16
N GLU A 122 -14.23 4.21 -3.40
CA GLU A 122 -13.36 4.27 -2.23
C GLU A 122 -14.11 3.82 -0.97
N LEU A 123 -13.42 3.10 -0.10
CA LEU A 123 -13.93 2.70 1.20
C LEU A 123 -13.49 3.73 2.24
N LEU A 124 -14.18 4.85 2.25
CA LEU A 124 -13.86 5.97 3.13
C LEU A 124 -14.44 5.78 4.54
N MET A 125 -13.69 6.24 5.53
CA MET A 125 -14.20 6.41 6.89
C MET A 125 -14.95 7.75 6.94
N ASP A 126 -16.23 7.73 7.31
CA ASP A 126 -17.09 8.90 7.34
C ASP A 126 -17.38 9.42 8.76
N VAL A 127 -17.36 8.54 9.75
CA VAL A 127 -17.64 8.88 11.15
C VAL A 127 -16.43 8.68 12.05
N HIS A 128 -15.76 7.54 11.96
CA HIS A 128 -14.61 7.21 12.79
C HIS A 128 -13.32 7.38 12.02
N GLY A 129 -12.39 8.16 12.56
CA GLY A 129 -11.03 8.30 12.01
C GLY A 129 -10.94 9.21 10.77
N THR A 130 -11.95 10.00 10.44
CA THR A 130 -11.92 10.93 9.29
C THR A 130 -10.78 11.95 9.38
N GLY A 131 -10.39 12.35 10.60
CA GLY A 131 -9.22 13.21 10.83
C GLY A 131 -7.91 12.62 10.33
N CYS A 132 -7.81 11.31 10.19
CA CYS A 132 -6.63 10.63 9.66
C CYS A 132 -6.31 11.01 8.20
N TYR A 133 -7.28 11.49 7.43
CA TYR A 133 -7.05 11.94 6.05
C TYR A 133 -6.25 13.24 5.97
N THR A 134 -6.26 14.06 6.98
CA THR A 134 -5.64 15.39 6.96
C THR A 134 -4.64 15.64 8.09
N SER A 135 -4.74 14.91 9.20
CA SER A 135 -3.82 15.09 10.33
C SER A 135 -2.37 14.86 9.90
N GLN A 136 -1.47 15.72 10.39
CA GLN A 136 -0.04 15.64 10.04
C GLN A 136 0.17 15.64 8.52
N ALA A 137 -0.33 16.64 7.83
CA ALA A 137 -0.31 16.74 6.37
C ALA A 137 1.10 16.57 5.76
N ALA A 138 2.15 16.97 6.48
CA ALA A 138 3.53 16.75 6.07
C ALA A 138 3.87 15.26 5.90
N MET A 139 3.36 14.38 6.78
CA MET A 139 3.56 12.93 6.65
C MET A 139 2.97 12.40 5.34
N LYS A 140 1.77 12.85 4.97
CA LYS A 140 1.13 12.46 3.71
C LYS A 140 1.89 12.96 2.49
N LEU A 141 2.39 14.18 2.56
CA LEU A 141 3.21 14.77 1.51
C LEU A 141 4.51 13.99 1.32
N TYR A 142 5.26 13.76 2.41
CA TYR A 142 6.54 13.04 2.35
C TYR A 142 6.34 11.58 1.94
N ASN A 143 5.29 10.92 2.44
CA ASN A 143 4.95 9.56 2.00
C ASN A 143 4.76 9.52 0.49
N ARG A 144 3.96 10.42 -0.08
CA ARG A 144 3.72 10.43 -1.53
C ARG A 144 4.98 10.73 -2.33
N GLN A 145 5.80 11.66 -1.87
CA GLN A 145 7.06 11.98 -2.51
C GLN A 145 8.04 10.80 -2.47
N ASN A 146 8.17 10.11 -1.34
CA ASN A 146 9.01 8.92 -1.19
C ASN A 146 8.54 7.76 -2.08
N GLU A 147 7.23 7.50 -2.17
CA GLU A 147 6.67 6.50 -3.10
C GLU A 147 7.12 6.74 -4.54
N LEU A 148 6.97 7.98 -5.03
CA LEU A 148 7.32 8.34 -6.39
C LEU A 148 8.82 8.29 -6.65
N LEU A 149 9.62 8.81 -5.71
CA LEU A 149 11.08 8.81 -5.84
C LEU A 149 11.67 7.41 -5.74
N GLY A 150 11.15 6.57 -4.84
CA GLY A 150 11.61 5.20 -4.69
C GLY A 150 11.42 4.39 -5.96
N ASP A 151 10.21 4.41 -6.54
CA ASP A 151 9.92 3.73 -7.81
C ASP A 151 10.81 4.26 -8.96
N ALA A 152 10.95 5.58 -9.08
CA ALA A 152 11.79 6.18 -10.10
C ALA A 152 13.29 5.83 -9.92
N ALA A 153 13.77 5.81 -8.67
CA ALA A 153 15.14 5.45 -8.35
C ALA A 153 15.46 4.00 -8.71
N GLU A 154 14.57 3.06 -8.37
CA GLU A 154 14.75 1.65 -8.74
C GLU A 154 14.79 1.45 -10.24
N ARG A 155 13.79 1.96 -10.97
CA ARG A 155 13.70 1.84 -12.43
C ARG A 155 14.92 2.43 -13.13
N SER A 156 15.34 3.61 -12.71
CA SER A 156 16.51 4.28 -13.29
C SER A 156 17.81 3.53 -13.00
N SER A 157 17.92 2.94 -11.80
CA SER A 157 19.09 2.13 -11.42
C SER A 157 19.19 0.85 -12.25
N VAL A 158 18.07 0.18 -12.54
CA VAL A 158 18.04 -0.98 -13.44
C VAL A 158 18.53 -0.61 -14.84
N VAL A 159 18.10 0.53 -15.38
CA VAL A 159 18.56 1.00 -16.70
C VAL A 159 20.04 1.35 -16.69
N ALA A 160 20.53 2.02 -15.64
CA ALA A 160 21.95 2.37 -15.51
C ALA A 160 22.84 1.13 -15.43
N GLU A 161 22.41 0.09 -14.72
CA GLU A 161 23.11 -1.19 -14.66
C GLU A 161 23.07 -1.93 -16.00
N TRP A 162 21.90 -2.02 -16.63
CA TRP A 162 21.74 -2.65 -17.94
C TRP A 162 22.65 -2.02 -19.02
N LEU A 163 22.86 -0.70 -18.95
CA LEU A 163 23.79 0.02 -19.83
C LEU A 163 25.25 -0.11 -19.39
N ASN A 164 25.57 -0.85 -18.35
CA ASN A 164 26.90 -0.97 -17.73
C ASN A 164 27.53 0.37 -17.34
N GLN A 165 26.74 1.32 -16.85
CA GLN A 165 27.21 2.64 -16.42
C GLN A 165 27.28 2.79 -14.90
N ALA A 166 26.53 1.99 -14.16
CA ALA A 166 26.55 1.94 -12.69
C ALA A 166 26.09 0.55 -12.22
N SER A 167 26.55 0.12 -11.06
CA SER A 167 26.01 -1.07 -10.39
C SER A 167 24.68 -0.74 -9.72
N TYR A 168 23.75 -1.70 -9.71
CA TYR A 168 22.46 -1.56 -9.01
C TYR A 168 22.67 -1.40 -7.49
N PRO A 169 22.20 -0.31 -6.88
CA PRO A 169 22.46 0.00 -5.48
C PRO A 169 21.51 -0.72 -4.52
N GLY A 170 21.40 -2.05 -4.63
CA GLY A 170 20.40 -2.86 -3.93
C GLY A 170 20.40 -2.71 -2.42
N ALA A 171 21.57 -2.65 -1.78
CA ALA A 171 21.67 -2.48 -0.34
C ALA A 171 21.11 -1.11 0.11
N ALA A 172 21.47 -0.04 -0.58
CA ALA A 172 21.01 1.31 -0.27
C ALA A 172 19.49 1.45 -0.50
N LEU A 173 18.98 0.87 -1.59
CA LEU A 173 17.54 0.84 -1.86
C LEU A 173 16.79 0.07 -0.77
N THR A 174 17.27 -1.12 -0.40
CA THR A 174 16.63 -1.93 0.64
C THR A 174 16.57 -1.19 1.97
N GLU A 175 17.68 -0.61 2.42
CA GLU A 175 17.73 0.16 3.67
C GLU A 175 16.74 1.34 3.64
N ASN A 176 16.70 2.04 2.49
CA ASN A 176 15.84 3.21 2.37
C ASN A 176 14.35 2.84 2.29
N TRP A 177 14.01 1.77 1.58
CA TRP A 177 12.65 1.22 1.58
C TRP A 177 12.21 0.79 2.97
N GLN A 178 13.06 0.13 3.75
CA GLN A 178 12.74 -0.27 5.12
C GLN A 178 12.45 0.94 6.00
N ARG A 179 13.25 2.01 5.90
CA ARG A 179 13.03 3.26 6.64
C ARG A 179 11.70 3.89 6.24
N PHE A 180 11.44 4.05 4.96
CA PHE A 180 10.22 4.67 4.44
C PHE A 180 8.97 3.86 4.79
N ILE A 181 8.96 2.54 4.57
CA ILE A 181 7.79 1.69 4.84
C ILE A 181 7.46 1.64 6.33
N PHE A 182 8.44 1.78 7.21
CA PHE A 182 8.20 1.85 8.65
C PHE A 182 7.22 2.99 9.01
N HIS A 183 7.32 4.13 8.33
CA HIS A 183 6.47 5.29 8.58
C HIS A 183 5.07 5.20 7.92
N GLN A 184 4.80 4.12 7.20
CA GLN A 184 3.43 3.77 6.77
C GLN A 184 2.63 3.06 7.89
N PHE A 185 3.19 2.96 9.08
CA PHE A 185 2.50 2.48 10.27
C PHE A 185 1.21 3.26 10.51
N HIS A 186 0.16 2.54 10.94
CA HIS A 186 -1.21 3.08 10.98
C HIS A 186 -1.40 4.28 11.92
N ASP A 187 -0.53 4.50 12.91
CA ASP A 187 -0.55 5.68 13.77
C ASP A 187 0.43 6.78 13.34
N ASP A 188 1.34 6.48 12.41
CA ASP A 188 2.30 7.46 11.91
C ASP A 188 1.76 8.20 10.69
N LEU A 189 1.51 7.49 9.59
CA LEU A 189 0.94 8.08 8.37
C LEU A 189 -0.41 8.77 8.60
N THR A 190 -1.23 8.23 9.51
CA THR A 190 -2.55 8.77 9.84
C THR A 190 -2.52 10.03 10.69
N GLY A 191 -1.40 10.33 11.35
CA GLY A 191 -1.29 11.50 12.21
C GLY A 191 -1.82 11.27 13.63
N THR A 192 -1.93 10.03 14.09
CA THR A 192 -2.54 9.65 15.38
C THR A 192 -1.53 9.32 16.46
N SER A 193 -0.24 9.37 16.16
CA SER A 193 0.84 9.26 17.15
C SER A 193 0.96 10.52 18.02
N ILE A 194 1.74 10.42 19.10
CA ILE A 194 2.04 11.58 19.97
C ILE A 194 2.94 12.59 19.22
N PRO A 195 2.87 13.90 19.53
CA PRO A 195 3.63 14.92 18.81
C PRO A 195 5.13 14.64 18.71
N ARG A 196 5.74 14.10 19.76
CA ARG A 196 7.16 13.77 19.78
C ARG A 196 7.56 12.70 18.75
N ALA A 197 6.67 11.80 18.41
CA ALA A 197 6.94 10.78 17.38
C ALA A 197 7.25 11.44 16.04
N TYR A 198 6.55 12.52 15.69
CA TYR A 198 6.72 13.21 14.42
C TYR A 198 8.04 13.95 14.25
N GLU A 199 8.72 14.27 15.34
CA GLU A 199 10.09 14.80 15.27
C GLU A 199 11.05 13.77 14.63
N PHE A 200 10.85 12.49 14.91
CA PHE A 200 11.61 11.39 14.33
C PHE A 200 11.09 11.02 12.93
N SER A 201 9.77 10.86 12.79
CA SER A 201 9.15 10.45 11.55
C SER A 201 9.45 11.41 10.40
N TRP A 202 9.34 12.72 10.63
CA TRP A 202 9.70 13.72 9.61
C TRP A 202 11.17 13.68 9.24
N ASN A 203 12.05 13.47 10.21
CA ASN A 203 13.48 13.36 9.95
C ASN A 203 13.78 12.14 9.06
N ASP A 204 13.20 11.00 9.38
CA ASP A 204 13.42 9.77 8.62
C ASP A 204 12.81 9.84 7.21
N GLU A 205 11.64 10.43 7.07
CA GLU A 205 11.02 10.70 5.77
C GLU A 205 11.91 11.61 4.89
N LEU A 206 12.48 12.68 5.47
CA LEU A 206 13.39 13.57 4.76
C LEU A 206 14.71 12.89 4.40
N ILE A 207 15.24 12.02 5.27
CA ILE A 207 16.42 11.20 4.95
C ILE A 207 16.10 10.28 3.76
N SER A 208 14.93 9.64 3.78
CA SER A 208 14.47 8.78 2.68
C SER A 208 14.35 9.54 1.37
N LEU A 209 13.73 10.71 1.37
CA LEU A 209 13.63 11.59 0.20
C LEU A 209 15.01 11.93 -0.37
N LYS A 210 15.95 12.31 0.50
CA LYS A 210 17.30 12.65 0.08
C LYS A 210 18.04 11.46 -0.52
N GLN A 211 17.91 10.27 0.08
CA GLN A 211 18.57 9.07 -0.40
C GLN A 211 18.01 8.60 -1.74
N PHE A 212 16.68 8.50 -1.88
CA PHE A 212 16.04 8.15 -3.16
C PHE A 212 16.37 9.16 -4.26
N SER A 213 16.31 10.46 -3.94
CA SER A 213 16.68 11.52 -4.89
C SER A 213 18.16 11.41 -5.33
N GLY A 214 19.06 11.12 -4.39
CA GLY A 214 20.49 10.90 -4.71
C GLY A 214 20.71 9.70 -5.62
N ILE A 215 20.05 8.58 -5.35
CA ILE A 215 20.11 7.38 -6.20
C ILE A 215 19.55 7.69 -7.60
N LEU A 216 18.38 8.33 -7.67
CA LEU A 216 17.76 8.73 -8.93
C LEU A 216 18.68 9.61 -9.76
N THR A 217 19.21 10.67 -9.15
CA THR A 217 20.13 11.61 -9.84
C THR A 217 21.36 10.88 -10.37
N SER A 218 22.01 10.06 -9.53
CA SER A 218 23.19 9.31 -9.93
C SER A 218 22.90 8.33 -11.08
N SER A 219 21.73 7.71 -11.07
CA SER A 219 21.30 6.78 -12.11
C SER A 219 21.02 7.50 -13.43
N ILE A 220 20.34 8.65 -13.38
CA ILE A 220 20.07 9.48 -14.58
C ILE A 220 21.38 10.00 -15.16
N ASP A 221 22.30 10.46 -14.33
CA ASP A 221 23.63 10.90 -14.77
C ASP A 221 24.42 9.76 -15.45
N ALA A 222 24.31 8.56 -14.93
CA ALA A 222 24.93 7.38 -15.53
C ALA A 222 24.34 7.07 -16.91
N VAL A 223 23.01 7.14 -17.05
CA VAL A 223 22.33 6.96 -18.35
C VAL A 223 22.71 8.07 -19.33
N ALA A 224 22.67 9.33 -18.88
CA ALA A 224 23.00 10.49 -19.71
C ALA A 224 24.43 10.46 -20.27
N ARG A 225 25.41 9.94 -19.52
CA ARG A 225 26.78 9.74 -20.00
C ARG A 225 26.90 8.79 -21.20
N LYS A 226 25.89 7.92 -21.41
CA LYS A 226 25.86 7.01 -22.56
C LYS A 226 25.23 7.64 -23.80
N MET A 227 24.54 8.76 -23.65
CA MET A 227 23.87 9.44 -24.76
C MET A 227 24.84 10.29 -25.56
N ASP A 228 24.60 10.45 -26.86
CA ASP A 228 25.33 11.41 -27.70
C ASP A 228 24.78 12.82 -27.46
N THR A 229 25.47 13.57 -26.61
CA THR A 229 25.13 14.95 -26.24
C THR A 229 25.87 16.01 -27.04
N ARG A 230 26.50 15.65 -28.19
CA ARG A 230 27.26 16.57 -29.07
C ARG A 230 26.28 17.40 -29.91
N VAL A 231 25.89 18.56 -29.40
CA VAL A 231 24.95 19.51 -30.05
C VAL A 231 25.55 20.91 -30.10
N LYS A 232 25.03 21.76 -31.01
CA LYS A 232 25.33 23.20 -30.97
C LYS A 232 24.45 23.82 -29.87
N GLY A 233 25.05 24.09 -28.70
CA GLY A 233 24.34 24.68 -27.58
C GLY A 233 24.57 23.92 -26.29
N ILE A 234 23.61 24.04 -25.37
CA ILE A 234 23.64 23.36 -24.09
C ILE A 234 22.73 22.14 -24.18
N PRO A 235 23.26 20.93 -24.07
CA PRO A 235 22.43 19.74 -24.07
C PRO A 235 21.61 19.66 -22.77
N VAL A 236 20.33 19.38 -22.89
CA VAL A 236 19.43 19.06 -21.77
C VAL A 236 18.86 17.67 -22.00
N VAL A 237 19.10 16.78 -21.05
CA VAL A 237 18.58 15.41 -21.10
C VAL A 237 17.32 15.35 -20.26
N LEU A 238 16.22 14.94 -20.88
CA LEU A 238 14.97 14.63 -20.18
C LEU A 238 14.83 13.10 -20.14
N TYR A 239 14.66 12.58 -18.94
CA TYR A 239 14.58 11.15 -18.72
C TYR A 239 13.19 10.77 -18.17
N ASN A 240 12.52 9.86 -18.85
CA ASN A 240 11.24 9.29 -18.39
C ASN A 240 11.49 7.88 -17.84
N ALA A 241 11.35 7.71 -16.53
CA ALA A 241 11.50 6.41 -15.86
C ALA A 241 10.30 5.47 -16.05
N LEU A 242 9.21 5.95 -16.66
CA LEU A 242 7.98 5.18 -16.82
C LEU A 242 8.02 4.35 -18.11
N GLY A 243 7.25 3.26 -18.14
CA GLY A 243 7.13 2.38 -19.31
C GLY A 243 6.19 2.89 -20.41
N PHE A 244 5.74 4.14 -20.33
CA PHE A 244 4.82 4.76 -21.29
C PHE A 244 5.20 6.22 -21.54
N GLN A 245 4.70 6.76 -22.66
CA GLN A 245 4.95 8.14 -23.04
C GLN A 245 4.25 9.11 -22.10
N VAL A 246 4.99 10.15 -21.70
CA VAL A 246 4.48 11.26 -20.88
C VAL A 246 4.61 12.56 -21.68
N SER A 247 3.61 13.42 -21.58
CA SER A 247 3.64 14.80 -22.09
C SER A 247 3.42 15.74 -20.91
N ASP A 248 4.45 16.49 -20.55
CA ASP A 248 4.43 17.38 -19.40
C ASP A 248 5.38 18.55 -19.60
N VAL A 249 5.31 19.54 -18.70
CA VAL A 249 6.24 20.68 -18.67
C VAL A 249 7.46 20.30 -17.87
N ALA A 250 8.65 20.50 -18.47
CA ALA A 250 9.91 20.35 -17.77
C ALA A 250 10.55 21.73 -17.49
N GLU A 251 10.87 21.97 -16.22
CA GLU A 251 11.61 23.16 -15.81
C GLU A 251 13.10 22.83 -15.71
N VAL A 252 13.94 23.68 -16.30
CA VAL A 252 15.38 23.51 -16.30
C VAL A 252 16.03 24.82 -15.88
N GLU A 253 16.88 24.76 -14.86
CA GLU A 253 17.74 25.87 -14.46
C GLU A 253 19.08 25.81 -15.20
N LEU A 254 19.44 26.86 -15.93
CA LEU A 254 20.69 26.95 -16.67
C LEU A 254 21.59 28.04 -16.09
N ALA A 255 22.74 27.67 -15.59
CA ALA A 255 23.80 28.60 -15.21
C ALA A 255 24.55 29.09 -16.44
N LEU A 256 24.26 30.28 -16.91
CA LEU A 256 24.90 30.87 -18.10
C LEU A 256 25.94 31.90 -17.70
N PRO A 257 27.14 31.93 -18.35
CA PRO A 257 28.18 32.89 -18.04
C PRO A 257 27.80 34.35 -18.38
N LYS A 258 26.84 34.52 -19.30
CA LYS A 258 26.28 35.83 -19.69
C LYS A 258 24.79 35.71 -19.99
N LYS A 259 24.04 36.78 -19.75
CA LYS A 259 22.61 36.81 -20.11
C LYS A 259 22.45 36.64 -21.63
N PRO A 260 21.71 35.64 -22.11
CA PRO A 260 21.54 35.44 -23.55
C PRO A 260 20.65 36.54 -24.15
N LYS A 261 20.86 36.84 -25.43
CA LYS A 261 19.96 37.73 -26.19
C LYS A 261 18.66 37.06 -26.60
N GLY A 262 18.62 35.75 -26.58
CA GLY A 262 17.46 34.91 -26.85
C GLY A 262 17.81 33.43 -26.59
N ILE A 263 16.80 32.61 -26.36
CA ILE A 263 16.92 31.16 -26.20
C ILE A 263 15.98 30.52 -27.20
N THR A 264 16.48 29.54 -27.94
CA THR A 264 15.68 28.68 -28.80
C THR A 264 15.83 27.26 -28.30
N ALA A 265 14.72 26.61 -27.97
CA ALA A 265 14.71 25.18 -27.64
C ALA A 265 14.55 24.35 -28.91
N VAL A 266 15.35 23.32 -29.06
CA VAL A 266 15.29 22.36 -30.17
C VAL A 266 15.21 20.96 -29.56
N SER A 267 14.26 20.15 -30.03
CA SER A 267 14.09 18.77 -29.58
C SER A 267 14.83 17.80 -30.49
N TYR A 268 15.55 16.88 -29.89
CA TYR A 268 16.17 15.74 -30.55
C TYR A 268 15.64 14.45 -29.87
N THR A 269 15.22 13.49 -30.68
CA THR A 269 14.85 12.14 -30.21
C THR A 269 15.97 11.17 -30.54
N HIS A 270 16.42 10.44 -29.55
CA HIS A 270 17.45 9.40 -29.69
C HIS A 270 16.85 8.03 -29.34
#